data_2902dbba7382908a74a32856d95a4c4e
#
_entry.id   2902dbba7382908a74a32856d95a4c4e
#
_cell.length_a   1.000
_cell.length_b   1.000
_cell.length_c   1.000
_cell.angle_alpha   90.00
_cell.angle_beta   90.00
_cell.angle_gamma   90.00
#
_symmetry.space_group_name_H-M   'P 1'
#
loop_
_entity.id
_entity.type
_entity.pdbx_description
1 polymer ?
#
loop_
_entity_poly.entity_id
_entity_poly.type
_entity_poly.pdbx_seq_one_letter_code
_entity_poly.pdbx_strand_id
1 'polypeptide(L)'
;MTAGDYARWTAPLRARPRARAALFCANRALTLLGYTLYPLLLVLAWLWARPLLWRALVVAPVAFVAFSHLRARIDAPRPYEALDIDPLLARKGGGVSFPSRHAFSLSLIGMCWLPLCAPVGWATVVAAALLGVVRVLGGIHWPRDVAWGLALGVACGLLVCL
;
A
#
# COMPACT_ATOMS: atom_id res chain seq x y z
N MET A 1 11.36 -2.09 15.10
CA MET A 1 10.85 -0.78 15.55
C MET A 1 10.41 -0.93 16.99
N THR A 2 10.94 -0.12 17.86
CA THR A 2 10.52 0.01 19.27
C THR A 2 9.68 1.28 19.46
N ALA A 3 9.08 1.48 20.64
CA ALA A 3 8.39 2.73 20.96
C ALA A 3 9.35 3.94 20.90
N GLY A 4 10.60 3.77 21.35
CA GLY A 4 11.64 4.79 21.25
C GLY A 4 12.04 5.14 19.81
N ASP A 5 12.10 4.14 18.92
CA ASP A 5 12.36 4.40 17.50
C ASP A 5 11.23 5.21 16.88
N TYR A 6 9.98 4.82 17.16
CA TYR A 6 8.80 5.52 16.66
C TYR A 6 8.77 6.97 17.16
N ALA A 7 9.04 7.20 18.43
CA ALA A 7 9.11 8.54 19.01
C ALA A 7 10.16 9.42 18.31
N ARG A 8 11.37 8.88 18.08
CA ARG A 8 12.45 9.59 17.36
C ARG A 8 12.06 9.94 15.93
N TRP A 9 11.49 9.01 15.17
CA TRP A 9 11.11 9.23 13.77
C TRP A 9 9.96 10.22 13.63
N THR A 10 9.05 10.26 14.60
CA THR A 10 7.86 11.12 14.55
C THR A 10 8.03 12.46 15.26
N ALA A 11 9.08 12.67 16.04
CA ALA A 11 9.34 13.92 16.76
C ALA A 11 9.26 15.18 15.84
N PRO A 12 9.90 15.22 14.65
CA PRO A 12 9.82 16.40 13.78
C PRO A 12 8.41 16.62 13.19
N LEU A 13 7.63 15.54 13.02
CA LEU A 13 6.24 15.62 12.53
C LEU A 13 5.30 16.15 13.63
N ARG A 14 5.54 15.75 14.89
CA ARG A 14 4.77 16.20 16.06
C ARG A 14 5.02 17.67 16.37
N ALA A 15 6.28 18.12 16.23
CA ALA A 15 6.67 19.49 16.48
C ALA A 15 6.12 20.50 15.45
N ARG A 16 5.67 20.06 14.29
CA ARG A 16 5.25 20.92 13.18
C ARG A 16 3.86 20.57 12.68
N PRO A 17 2.80 21.34 13.00
CA PRO A 17 1.42 21.07 12.56
C PRO A 17 1.27 20.91 11.04
N ARG A 18 2.03 21.70 10.25
CA ARG A 18 2.05 21.58 8.78
C ARG A 18 2.59 20.24 8.31
N ALA A 19 3.64 19.70 8.95
CA ALA A 19 4.21 18.41 8.60
C ALA A 19 3.25 17.27 8.93
N ARG A 20 2.53 17.37 10.06
CA ARG A 20 1.46 16.43 10.41
C ARG A 20 0.32 16.46 9.38
N ALA A 21 -0.13 17.65 8.98
CA ALA A 21 -1.15 17.82 7.95
C ALA A 21 -0.69 17.23 6.60
N ALA A 22 0.57 17.46 6.21
CA ALA A 22 1.16 16.88 5.00
C ALA A 22 1.15 15.34 5.04
N LEU A 23 1.43 14.71 6.19
CA LEU A 23 1.35 13.26 6.35
C LEU A 23 -0.08 12.75 6.09
N PHE A 24 -1.10 13.43 6.63
CA PHE A 24 -2.50 13.08 6.39
C PHE A 24 -2.90 13.24 4.92
N CYS A 25 -2.52 14.36 4.30
CA CYS A 25 -2.78 14.61 2.88
C CYS A 25 -2.10 13.57 1.99
N ALA A 26 -0.83 13.26 2.25
CA ALA A 26 -0.08 12.24 1.53
C ALA A 26 -0.74 10.85 1.66
N ASN A 27 -1.11 10.44 2.89
CA ASN A 27 -1.82 9.18 3.11
C ASN A 27 -3.12 9.10 2.29
N ARG A 28 -3.90 10.18 2.28
CA ARG A 28 -5.17 10.24 1.55
C ARG A 28 -4.94 10.24 0.04
N ALA A 29 -4.06 11.10 -0.47
CA ALA A 29 -3.77 11.22 -1.90
C ALA A 29 -3.23 9.92 -2.49
N LEU A 30 -2.22 9.31 -1.84
CA LEU A 30 -1.63 8.04 -2.29
C LEU A 30 -2.63 6.87 -2.19
N THR A 31 -3.55 6.90 -1.24
CA THR A 31 -4.63 5.89 -1.16
C THR A 31 -5.63 6.09 -2.31
N LEU A 32 -6.04 7.32 -2.58
CA LEU A 32 -6.96 7.65 -3.69
C LEU A 32 -6.34 7.31 -5.05
N LEU A 33 -5.02 7.48 -5.20
CA LEU A 33 -4.31 7.12 -6.42
C LEU A 33 -4.59 5.66 -6.84
N GLY A 34 -4.58 4.71 -5.90
CA GLY A 34 -4.92 3.32 -6.19
C GLY A 34 -6.36 3.14 -6.66
N TYR A 35 -7.30 3.84 -6.02
CA TYR A 35 -8.72 3.77 -6.42
C TYR A 35 -9.00 4.39 -7.78
N THR A 36 -8.17 5.30 -8.27
CA THR A 36 -8.31 5.92 -9.59
C THR A 36 -7.54 5.18 -10.66
N LEU A 37 -6.31 4.76 -10.38
CA LEU A 37 -5.44 4.13 -11.39
C LEU A 37 -5.93 2.76 -11.83
N TYR A 38 -6.53 1.96 -10.95
CA TYR A 38 -6.99 0.63 -11.36
C TYR A 38 -8.18 0.68 -12.31
N PRO A 39 -9.28 1.42 -12.05
CA PRO A 39 -10.36 1.57 -13.03
C PRO A 39 -9.89 2.22 -14.34
N LEU A 40 -9.01 3.22 -14.26
CA LEU A 40 -8.45 3.86 -15.45
C LEU A 40 -7.67 2.85 -16.30
N LEU A 41 -6.83 2.01 -15.68
CA LEU A 41 -6.13 0.93 -16.39
C LEU A 41 -7.13 0.03 -17.13
N LEU A 42 -8.21 -0.40 -16.47
CA LEU A 42 -9.20 -1.29 -17.09
C LEU A 42 -9.89 -0.64 -18.29
N VAL A 43 -10.23 0.66 -18.20
CA VAL A 43 -10.81 1.40 -19.33
C VAL A 43 -9.82 1.49 -20.49
N LEU A 44 -8.56 1.86 -20.24
CA LEU A 44 -7.55 1.99 -21.29
C LEU A 44 -7.19 0.62 -21.89
N ALA A 45 -7.09 -0.41 -21.06
CA ALA A 45 -6.85 -1.78 -21.54
C ALA A 45 -8.04 -2.30 -22.37
N TRP A 46 -9.26 -1.95 -22.02
CA TRP A 46 -10.45 -2.24 -22.83
C TRP A 46 -10.35 -1.60 -24.22
N LEU A 47 -9.89 -0.38 -24.32
CA LEU A 47 -9.81 0.36 -25.58
C LEU A 47 -8.65 -0.12 -26.47
N TRP A 48 -7.47 -0.41 -25.87
CA TRP A 48 -6.23 -0.59 -26.62
C TRP A 48 -5.48 -1.88 -26.39
N ALA A 49 -5.78 -2.65 -25.31
CA ALA A 49 -4.98 -3.80 -24.90
C ALA A 49 -5.85 -4.91 -24.28
N ARG A 50 -6.75 -5.50 -25.08
CA ARG A 50 -7.70 -6.54 -24.62
C ARG A 50 -7.06 -7.70 -23.86
N PRO A 51 -5.90 -8.26 -24.28
CA PRO A 51 -5.23 -9.31 -23.50
C PRO A 51 -4.84 -8.85 -22.09
N LEU A 52 -4.34 -7.61 -21.95
CA LEU A 52 -4.01 -7.02 -20.65
C LEU A 52 -5.26 -6.85 -19.77
N LEU A 53 -6.39 -6.44 -20.36
CA LEU A 53 -7.66 -6.31 -19.63
C LEU A 53 -8.01 -7.62 -18.91
N TRP A 54 -8.00 -8.75 -19.63
CA TRP A 54 -8.36 -10.05 -19.04
C TRP A 54 -7.38 -10.48 -17.97
N ARG A 55 -6.07 -10.28 -18.18
CA ARG A 55 -5.06 -10.56 -17.15
C ARG A 55 -5.27 -9.71 -15.90
N ALA A 56 -5.48 -8.41 -16.05
CA ALA A 56 -5.71 -7.51 -14.93
C ALA A 56 -7.02 -7.85 -14.18
N LEU A 57 -8.11 -8.18 -14.90
CA LEU A 57 -9.39 -8.57 -14.31
C LEU A 57 -9.35 -9.90 -13.56
N VAL A 58 -8.45 -10.80 -13.91
CA VAL A 58 -8.33 -12.10 -13.22
C VAL A 58 -7.26 -12.03 -12.13
N VAL A 59 -6.03 -11.63 -12.49
CA VAL A 59 -4.89 -11.72 -11.57
C VAL A 59 -5.05 -10.78 -10.37
N ALA A 60 -5.43 -9.52 -10.58
CA ALA A 60 -5.47 -8.58 -9.48
C ALA A 60 -6.56 -8.90 -8.44
N PRO A 61 -7.81 -9.23 -8.78
CA PRO A 61 -8.81 -9.65 -7.79
C PRO A 61 -8.46 -10.98 -7.12
N VAL A 62 -7.98 -11.98 -7.85
CA VAL A 62 -7.59 -13.28 -7.27
C VAL A 62 -6.45 -13.09 -6.28
N ALA A 63 -5.40 -12.35 -6.65
CA ALA A 63 -4.28 -12.04 -5.77
C ALA A 63 -4.75 -11.25 -4.53
N PHE A 64 -5.66 -10.28 -4.69
CA PHE A 64 -6.21 -9.52 -3.57
C PHE A 64 -7.02 -10.38 -2.60
N VAL A 65 -7.82 -11.30 -3.11
CA VAL A 65 -8.61 -12.24 -2.27
C VAL A 65 -7.67 -13.19 -1.53
N ALA A 66 -6.75 -13.84 -2.24
CA ALA A 66 -5.75 -14.73 -1.63
C ALA A 66 -4.92 -14.02 -0.56
N PHE A 67 -4.46 -12.81 -0.86
CA PHE A 67 -3.74 -11.96 0.10
C PHE A 67 -4.60 -11.60 1.33
N SER A 68 -5.89 -11.33 1.14
CA SER A 68 -6.80 -11.00 2.24
C SER A 68 -7.04 -12.20 3.15
N HIS A 69 -7.16 -13.41 2.59
CA HIS A 69 -7.24 -14.65 3.37
C HIS A 69 -5.94 -14.95 4.13
N LEU A 70 -4.78 -14.76 3.49
CA LEU A 70 -3.48 -14.92 4.15
C LEU A 70 -3.37 -13.98 5.37
N ARG A 71 -3.74 -12.72 5.20
CA ARG A 71 -3.76 -11.74 6.30
C ARG A 71 -4.64 -12.17 7.46
N ALA A 72 -5.86 -12.60 7.16
CA ALA A 72 -6.83 -13.02 8.19
C ALA A 72 -6.32 -14.23 9.01
N ARG A 73 -5.51 -15.10 8.41
CA ARG A 73 -4.91 -16.25 9.11
C ARG A 73 -3.72 -15.88 9.99
N ILE A 74 -2.96 -14.85 9.63
CA ILE A 74 -1.76 -14.44 10.39
C ILE A 74 -2.14 -13.61 11.62
N ASP A 75 -3.19 -12.83 11.55
CA ASP A 75 -3.77 -11.99 12.63
C ASP A 75 -2.73 -11.24 13.48
N ALA A 76 -1.79 -10.57 12.84
CA ALA A 76 -0.70 -9.86 13.51
C ALA A 76 -1.15 -8.50 14.07
N PRO A 77 -0.79 -8.14 15.33
CA PRO A 77 -1.18 -6.88 15.93
C PRO A 77 -0.49 -5.68 15.27
N ARG A 78 -1.15 -4.54 15.30
CA ARG A 78 -0.58 -3.27 14.81
C ARG A 78 0.40 -2.66 15.82
N PRO A 79 1.29 -1.74 15.36
CA PRO A 79 2.23 -1.07 16.27
C PRO A 79 1.56 -0.42 17.48
N TYR A 80 0.44 0.27 17.30
CA TYR A 80 -0.28 0.94 18.39
C TYR A 80 -1.07 -0.02 19.32
N GLU A 81 -1.19 -1.30 18.95
CA GLU A 81 -1.77 -2.34 19.81
C GLU A 81 -0.70 -3.06 20.63
N ALA A 82 0.50 -3.19 20.04
CA ALA A 82 1.61 -3.93 20.65
C ALA A 82 2.58 -3.03 21.44
N LEU A 83 2.60 -1.73 21.16
CA LEU A 83 3.48 -0.76 21.80
C LEU A 83 2.63 0.37 22.40
N ASP A 84 3.11 0.92 23.51
CA ASP A 84 2.55 2.15 24.09
C ASP A 84 2.99 3.37 23.26
N ILE A 85 2.28 3.61 22.16
CA ILE A 85 2.52 4.73 21.24
C ILE A 85 1.21 5.44 20.91
N ASP A 86 1.29 6.75 20.70
CA ASP A 86 0.21 7.54 20.13
C ASP A 86 0.39 7.64 18.61
N PRO A 87 -0.41 6.93 17.77
CA PRO A 87 -0.24 6.94 16.32
C PRO A 87 -0.64 8.29 15.72
N LEU A 88 0.14 8.78 14.73
CA LEU A 88 -0.18 10.04 14.03
C LEU A 88 -1.39 9.90 13.09
N LEU A 89 -1.62 8.73 12.51
CA LEU A 89 -2.83 8.44 11.75
C LEU A 89 -3.91 7.84 12.66
N ALA A 90 -5.17 8.19 12.38
CA ALA A 90 -6.31 7.81 13.21
C ALA A 90 -6.38 6.29 13.43
N ARG A 91 -6.64 5.88 14.66
CA ARG A 91 -6.98 4.51 15.05
C ARG A 91 -8.33 4.14 14.43
N LYS A 92 -8.33 3.14 13.57
CA LYS A 92 -9.58 2.51 13.12
C LYS A 92 -9.54 1.07 13.63
N GLY A 93 -10.27 0.79 14.72
CA GLY A 93 -10.49 -0.55 15.25
C GLY A 93 -9.30 -1.50 15.33
N GLY A 94 -9.36 -2.54 16.11
CA GLY A 94 -8.40 -3.64 16.06
C GLY A 94 -8.38 -4.31 14.68
N GLY A 95 -7.26 -4.84 14.28
CA GLY A 95 -7.22 -5.58 13.03
C GLY A 95 -5.83 -5.91 12.53
N VAL A 96 -5.81 -6.88 11.66
CA VAL A 96 -4.62 -7.50 11.10
C VAL A 96 -3.66 -6.46 10.50
N SER A 97 -2.43 -6.40 11.01
CA SER A 97 -1.39 -5.52 10.50
C SER A 97 -0.66 -6.10 9.30
N PHE A 98 -0.20 -7.34 9.40
CA PHE A 98 0.70 -8.00 8.46
C PHE A 98 -0.02 -8.84 7.41
N PRO A 99 0.45 -8.82 6.18
CA PRO A 99 1.24 -7.77 5.54
C PRO A 99 0.38 -6.54 5.14
N SER A 100 1.01 -5.42 4.75
CA SER A 100 0.30 -4.17 4.45
C SER A 100 -0.54 -4.27 3.17
N ARG A 101 -1.90 -4.17 3.30
CA ARG A 101 -2.82 -4.23 2.16
C ARG A 101 -2.63 -3.09 1.17
N HIS A 102 -2.38 -1.88 1.64
CA HIS A 102 -2.23 -0.73 0.77
C HIS A 102 -0.92 -0.76 -0.02
N ALA A 103 0.17 -1.21 0.60
CA ALA A 103 1.43 -1.42 -0.10
C ALA A 103 1.29 -2.52 -1.17
N PHE A 104 0.64 -3.64 -0.81
CA PHE A 104 0.32 -4.72 -1.74
C PHE A 104 -0.52 -4.24 -2.94
N SER A 105 -1.67 -3.63 -2.66
CA SER A 105 -2.60 -3.27 -3.74
C SER A 105 -2.00 -2.23 -4.69
N LEU A 106 -1.32 -1.20 -4.15
CA LEU A 106 -0.79 -0.14 -5.00
C LEU A 106 0.44 -0.61 -5.81
N SER A 107 1.29 -1.48 -5.25
CA SER A 107 2.39 -2.08 -6.03
C SER A 107 1.88 -3.05 -7.09
N LEU A 108 0.87 -3.87 -6.78
CA LEU A 108 0.21 -4.74 -7.77
C LEU A 108 -0.39 -3.93 -8.93
N ILE A 109 -1.11 -2.82 -8.62
CA ILE A 109 -1.66 -1.92 -9.63
C ILE A 109 -0.54 -1.31 -10.48
N GLY A 110 0.57 -0.89 -9.87
CA GLY A 110 1.73 -0.39 -10.61
C GLY A 110 2.29 -1.40 -11.59
N MET A 111 2.41 -2.66 -11.18
CA MET A 111 2.85 -3.74 -12.08
C MET A 111 1.85 -3.97 -13.23
N CYS A 112 0.55 -3.89 -12.97
CA CYS A 112 -0.47 -3.98 -14.02
C CYS A 112 -0.36 -2.88 -15.08
N TRP A 113 0.18 -1.71 -14.72
CA TRP A 113 0.41 -0.60 -15.65
C TRP A 113 1.63 -0.78 -16.54
N LEU A 114 2.62 -1.60 -16.16
CA LEU A 114 3.88 -1.73 -16.91
C LEU A 114 3.68 -2.09 -18.39
N PRO A 115 2.81 -3.06 -18.75
CA PRO A 115 2.62 -3.43 -20.15
C PRO A 115 1.95 -2.34 -21.00
N LEU A 116 1.20 -1.43 -20.37
CA LEU A 116 0.49 -0.34 -21.06
C LEU A 116 1.32 0.95 -21.06
N CYS A 117 1.91 1.31 -19.94
CA CYS A 117 2.70 2.52 -19.76
C CYS A 117 3.72 2.34 -18.62
N ALA A 118 4.94 1.94 -18.96
CA ALA A 118 5.98 1.64 -17.98
C ALA A 118 6.31 2.81 -17.03
N PRO A 119 6.39 4.08 -17.47
CA PRO A 119 6.60 5.21 -16.56
C PRO A 119 5.52 5.34 -15.49
N VAL A 120 4.24 5.18 -15.85
CA VAL A 120 3.12 5.21 -14.89
C VAL A 120 3.21 4.01 -13.95
N GLY A 121 3.55 2.83 -14.47
CA GLY A 121 3.74 1.62 -13.67
C GLY A 121 4.80 1.82 -12.57
N TRP A 122 6.00 2.23 -12.95
CA TRP A 122 7.09 2.46 -11.99
C TRP A 122 6.81 3.60 -11.02
N ALA A 123 6.23 4.71 -11.50
CA ALA A 123 5.82 5.80 -10.61
C ALA A 123 4.81 5.31 -9.55
N THR A 124 3.90 4.41 -9.93
CA THR A 124 2.91 3.82 -9.01
C THR A 124 3.56 2.88 -8.00
N VAL A 125 4.55 2.08 -8.40
CA VAL A 125 5.33 1.23 -7.47
C VAL A 125 6.11 2.09 -6.46
N VAL A 126 6.72 3.20 -6.91
CA VAL A 126 7.36 4.16 -6.01
C VAL A 126 6.34 4.81 -5.07
N ALA A 127 5.17 5.19 -5.58
CA ALA A 127 4.08 5.71 -4.75
C ALA A 127 3.61 4.70 -3.70
N ALA A 128 3.60 3.40 -4.02
CA ALA A 128 3.29 2.34 -3.04
C ALA A 128 4.32 2.28 -1.90
N ALA A 129 5.61 2.43 -2.21
CA ALA A 129 6.67 2.50 -1.21
C ALA A 129 6.53 3.76 -0.33
N LEU A 130 6.27 4.92 -0.93
CA LEU A 130 6.01 6.17 -0.20
C LEU A 130 4.78 6.06 0.71
N LEU A 131 3.68 5.46 0.23
CA LEU A 131 2.50 5.19 1.04
C LEU A 131 2.86 4.28 2.22
N GLY A 132 3.71 3.28 2.00
CA GLY A 132 4.22 2.41 3.06
C GLY A 132 4.97 3.19 4.14
N VAL A 133 5.89 4.08 3.76
CA VAL A 133 6.61 4.97 4.70
C VAL A 133 5.63 5.84 5.48
N VAL A 134 4.68 6.47 4.81
CA VAL A 134 3.64 7.29 5.45
C VAL A 134 2.86 6.49 6.49
N ARG A 135 2.57 5.22 6.23
CA ARG A 135 1.84 4.35 7.16
C ARG A 135 2.68 3.86 8.34
N VAL A 136 3.98 3.67 8.16
CA VAL A 136 4.92 3.39 9.25
C VAL A 136 5.05 4.61 10.16
N LEU A 137 5.29 5.80 9.60
CA LEU A 137 5.32 7.05 10.35
C LEU A 137 3.97 7.38 10.99
N GLY A 138 2.88 6.96 10.36
CA GLY A 138 1.53 7.04 10.92
C GLY A 138 1.27 6.13 12.12
N GLY A 139 2.16 5.17 12.42
CA GLY A 139 2.05 4.23 13.54
C GLY A 139 1.05 3.09 13.33
N ILE A 140 0.61 2.86 12.08
CA ILE A 140 -0.43 1.87 11.76
C ILE A 140 0.08 0.59 11.09
N HIS A 141 1.35 0.58 10.64
CA HIS A 141 2.02 -0.60 10.10
C HIS A 141 3.47 -0.67 10.57
N TRP A 142 3.98 -1.91 10.69
CA TRP A 142 5.40 -2.16 10.90
C TRP A 142 6.17 -2.01 9.58
N PRO A 143 7.47 -1.66 9.60
CA PRO A 143 8.30 -1.65 8.38
C PRO A 143 8.26 -2.97 7.61
N ARG A 144 8.28 -4.11 8.33
CA ARG A 144 8.19 -5.45 7.73
C ARG A 144 6.87 -5.69 7.01
N ASP A 145 5.75 -5.14 7.52
CA ASP A 145 4.43 -5.31 6.90
C ASP A 145 4.40 -4.64 5.52
N VAL A 146 5.05 -3.48 5.42
CA VAL A 146 5.19 -2.72 4.17
C VAL A 146 6.09 -3.45 3.20
N ALA A 147 7.28 -3.90 3.65
CA ALA A 147 8.23 -4.62 2.81
C ALA A 147 7.60 -5.89 2.18
N TRP A 148 6.92 -6.71 2.99
CA TRP A 148 6.21 -7.89 2.49
C TRP A 148 5.02 -7.53 1.60
N GLY A 149 4.27 -6.48 1.94
CA GLY A 149 3.18 -6.00 1.10
C GLY A 149 3.67 -5.60 -0.30
N LEU A 150 4.76 -4.82 -0.39
CA LEU A 150 5.38 -4.43 -1.66
C LEU A 150 5.88 -5.64 -2.44
N ALA A 151 6.65 -6.51 -1.80
CA ALA A 151 7.24 -7.69 -2.45
C ALA A 151 6.17 -8.62 -3.03
N LEU A 152 5.12 -8.92 -2.26
CA LEU A 152 4.01 -9.77 -2.72
C LEU A 152 3.19 -9.09 -3.83
N GLY A 153 2.97 -7.76 -3.76
CA GLY A 153 2.26 -7.05 -4.81
C GLY A 153 3.04 -7.03 -6.13
N VAL A 154 4.35 -6.82 -6.07
CA VAL A 154 5.23 -6.93 -7.25
C VAL A 154 5.24 -8.35 -7.79
N ALA A 155 5.44 -9.37 -6.94
CA ALA A 155 5.47 -10.77 -7.35
C ALA A 155 4.17 -11.22 -8.04
N CYS A 156 3.01 -10.89 -7.45
CA CYS A 156 1.72 -11.18 -8.09
C CYS A 156 1.54 -10.40 -9.40
N GLY A 157 2.00 -9.15 -9.44
CA GLY A 157 1.89 -8.31 -10.63
C GLY A 157 2.75 -8.77 -11.80
N LEU A 158 3.85 -9.49 -11.57
CA LEU A 158 4.64 -10.12 -12.64
C LEU A 158 3.78 -11.06 -13.50
N LEU A 159 2.77 -11.72 -12.91
CA LEU A 159 1.86 -12.59 -13.66
C LEU A 159 0.99 -11.83 -14.68
N VAL A 160 0.82 -10.52 -14.51
CA VAL A 160 0.11 -9.68 -15.50
C VAL A 160 1.03 -9.31 -16.68
N CYS A 161 2.34 -9.26 -16.42
CA CYS A 161 3.34 -8.93 -17.44
C CYS A 161 3.66 -10.10 -18.39
N LEU A 162 3.35 -11.35 -17.97
CA LEU A 162 3.50 -12.56 -18.79
C LEU A 162 2.42 -12.65 -19.86
#